data_55aa011960fd045661a82c40d67c6db2
#
_entry.id   55aa011960fd045661a82c40d67c6db2
#
_cell.length_a   1.000
_cell.length_b   1.000
_cell.length_c   1.000
_cell.angle_alpha   90.00
_cell.angle_beta   90.00
_cell.angle_gamma   90.00
#
_symmetry.space_group_name_H-M   'P 1'
#
loop_
_entity.id
_entity.type
_entity.pdbx_description
1 polymer ?
#
loop_
_entity_poly.entity_id
_entity_poly.type
_entity_poly.pdbx_seq_one_letter_code
_entity_poly.pdbx_strand_id
1 'polypeptide(L)'
;MNIPQNLEKFVSQQTPKETRLMAAKAVLPMGPKDLVTVLSVLANDPDHEVSETAKKSLEGLPVHLLLTVLDGDMDPAVIRAIMNIHQKNEAVIVMIALNRNTDDESLAFLASNGPEGVANIIAENQTRLMRNPALLDALKTNPSVGRSVADRVEAFLVSVGKLAPKAGEGVPAPAGAVLLQIKEEDTAGLPGKGPSEIHTELKEEKEYATEMEKESFYKRMQRLNVAEKIKLALLGNKEARDILLKDANKIVSSTVLKNPRITEDEIT
;
A
#
# COMPACT_ATOMS: atom_id res chain seq x y z
N MET A 1 -14.35 7.60 -11.66
CA MET A 1 -13.66 8.40 -10.63
C MET A 1 -14.68 9.34 -10.01
N ASN A 2 -14.87 9.26 -8.71
CA ASN A 2 -15.80 10.15 -7.99
C ASN A 2 -15.01 11.42 -7.60
N ILE A 3 -15.34 12.55 -8.25
CA ILE A 3 -14.64 13.81 -8.04
C ILE A 3 -15.42 14.63 -7.01
N PRO A 4 -14.83 15.04 -5.87
CA PRO A 4 -15.46 15.95 -4.93
C PRO A 4 -15.87 17.27 -5.61
N GLN A 5 -17.06 17.80 -5.26
CA GLN A 5 -17.61 19.02 -5.89
C GLN A 5 -16.66 20.24 -5.82
N ASN A 6 -15.89 20.35 -4.72
CA ASN A 6 -14.91 21.43 -4.56
C ASN A 6 -13.75 21.34 -5.55
N LEU A 7 -13.51 20.17 -6.17
CA LEU A 7 -12.42 19.94 -7.12
C LEU A 7 -12.88 20.01 -8.59
N GLU A 8 -14.19 19.90 -8.87
CA GLU A 8 -14.74 19.97 -10.23
C GLU A 8 -14.31 21.22 -10.99
N LYS A 9 -14.24 22.35 -10.30
CA LYS A 9 -13.79 23.63 -10.87
C LYS A 9 -12.36 23.64 -11.42
N PHE A 10 -11.55 22.61 -11.11
CA PHE A 10 -10.17 22.49 -11.59
C PHE A 10 -10.01 21.43 -12.68
N VAL A 11 -10.93 20.51 -12.80
CA VAL A 11 -10.80 19.32 -13.65
C VAL A 11 -11.90 19.16 -14.70
N SER A 12 -12.98 19.94 -14.61
CA SER A 12 -14.07 19.89 -15.59
C SER A 12 -13.59 20.30 -16.97
N GLN A 13 -14.11 19.65 -18.02
CA GLN A 13 -13.85 20.05 -19.41
C GLN A 13 -14.41 21.44 -19.73
N GLN A 14 -15.38 21.94 -18.96
CA GLN A 14 -15.92 23.29 -19.09
C GLN A 14 -14.99 24.35 -18.46
N THR A 15 -14.05 23.94 -17.62
CA THR A 15 -13.07 24.85 -17.01
C THR A 15 -12.06 25.30 -18.08
N PRO A 16 -11.72 26.60 -18.12
CA PRO A 16 -10.71 27.11 -19.05
C PRO A 16 -9.40 26.32 -18.99
N LYS A 17 -8.76 26.11 -20.16
CA LYS A 17 -7.50 25.36 -20.27
C LYS A 17 -6.42 25.89 -19.32
N GLU A 18 -6.32 27.23 -19.20
CA GLU A 18 -5.33 27.89 -18.34
C GLU A 18 -5.48 27.48 -16.87
N THR A 19 -6.74 27.40 -16.38
CA THR A 19 -7.02 26.98 -15.02
C THR A 19 -6.67 25.51 -14.80
N ARG A 20 -7.01 24.63 -15.75
CA ARG A 20 -6.64 23.20 -15.71
C ARG A 20 -5.12 23.03 -15.77
N LEU A 21 -4.43 23.85 -16.57
CA LEU A 21 -2.98 23.81 -16.66
C LEU A 21 -2.31 24.30 -15.36
N MET A 22 -2.86 25.32 -14.68
CA MET A 22 -2.38 25.74 -13.36
C MET A 22 -2.57 24.63 -12.32
N ALA A 23 -3.70 23.94 -12.34
CA ALA A 23 -3.94 22.79 -11.48
C ALA A 23 -2.97 21.63 -11.80
N ALA A 24 -2.74 21.36 -13.09
CA ALA A 24 -1.78 20.33 -13.55
C ALA A 24 -0.33 20.65 -13.14
N LYS A 25 0.06 21.91 -13.03
CA LYS A 25 1.38 22.35 -12.52
C LYS A 25 1.52 22.26 -11.00
N ALA A 26 0.47 21.84 -10.28
CA ALA A 26 0.46 21.74 -8.82
C ALA A 26 0.77 23.08 -8.09
N VAL A 27 0.48 24.22 -8.70
CA VAL A 27 0.75 25.55 -8.10
C VAL A 27 -0.39 26.08 -7.24
N LEU A 28 -1.54 25.40 -7.27
CA LEU A 28 -2.70 25.78 -6.48
C LEU A 28 -2.58 25.24 -5.04
N PRO A 29 -2.98 26.03 -4.02
CA PRO A 29 -2.95 25.59 -2.64
C PRO A 29 -4.04 24.52 -2.40
N MET A 30 -3.65 23.26 -2.35
CA MET A 30 -4.53 22.10 -2.11
C MET A 30 -3.93 21.19 -1.06
N GLY A 31 -4.79 20.48 -0.32
CA GLY A 31 -4.33 19.39 0.55
C GLY A 31 -3.74 18.24 -0.27
N PRO A 32 -2.87 17.40 0.32
CA PRO A 32 -2.21 16.30 -0.38
C PRO A 32 -3.17 15.37 -1.13
N LYS A 33 -4.28 14.99 -0.50
CA LYS A 33 -5.31 14.13 -1.10
C LYS A 33 -5.95 14.77 -2.32
N ASP A 34 -6.33 16.04 -2.20
CA ASP A 34 -6.98 16.79 -3.28
C ASP A 34 -6.02 16.99 -4.46
N LEU A 35 -4.77 17.34 -4.16
CA LEU A 35 -3.73 17.51 -5.17
C LEU A 35 -3.54 16.23 -6.00
N VAL A 36 -3.34 15.10 -5.33
CA VAL A 36 -3.16 13.80 -6.00
C VAL A 36 -4.40 13.43 -6.81
N THR A 37 -5.59 13.69 -6.28
CA THR A 37 -6.87 13.44 -7.00
C THR A 37 -6.96 14.29 -8.26
N VAL A 38 -6.71 15.60 -8.17
CA VAL A 38 -6.75 16.53 -9.31
C VAL A 38 -5.72 16.13 -10.37
N LEU A 39 -4.48 15.85 -9.99
CA LEU A 39 -3.44 15.42 -10.93
C LEU A 39 -3.80 14.10 -11.61
N SER A 40 -4.37 13.13 -10.87
CA SER A 40 -4.79 11.85 -11.43
C SER A 40 -5.93 11.99 -12.44
N VAL A 41 -6.85 12.93 -12.23
CA VAL A 41 -7.92 13.25 -13.21
C VAL A 41 -7.32 13.90 -14.43
N LEU A 42 -6.51 14.96 -14.24
CA LEU A 42 -5.92 15.73 -15.33
C LEU A 42 -4.88 14.92 -16.13
N ALA A 43 -4.29 13.86 -15.57
CA ALA A 43 -3.43 12.94 -16.32
C ALA A 43 -4.15 12.25 -17.50
N ASN A 44 -5.49 12.25 -17.51
CA ASN A 44 -6.34 11.76 -18.59
C ASN A 44 -7.12 12.90 -19.28
N ASP A 45 -6.67 14.15 -19.14
CA ASP A 45 -7.31 15.29 -19.80
C ASP A 45 -7.24 15.15 -21.32
N PRO A 46 -8.30 15.51 -22.08
CA PRO A 46 -8.27 15.50 -23.54
C PRO A 46 -7.24 16.46 -24.16
N ASP A 47 -6.86 17.52 -23.45
CA ASP A 47 -5.77 18.40 -23.89
C ASP A 47 -4.42 17.78 -23.51
N HIS A 48 -3.60 17.50 -24.54
CA HIS A 48 -2.31 16.82 -24.39
C HIS A 48 -1.34 17.58 -23.47
N GLU A 49 -1.32 18.93 -23.53
CA GLU A 49 -0.43 19.75 -22.71
C GLU A 49 -0.81 19.65 -21.23
N VAL A 50 -2.11 19.67 -20.91
CA VAL A 50 -2.63 19.50 -19.55
C VAL A 50 -2.29 18.11 -19.05
N SER A 51 -2.58 17.07 -19.84
CA SER A 51 -2.34 15.66 -19.49
C SER A 51 -0.86 15.40 -19.21
N GLU A 52 0.04 15.80 -20.09
CA GLU A 52 1.47 15.58 -19.91
C GLU A 52 2.03 16.38 -18.73
N THR A 53 1.53 17.60 -18.51
CA THR A 53 1.93 18.42 -17.35
C THR A 53 1.47 17.74 -16.05
N ALA A 54 0.24 17.23 -16.00
CA ALA A 54 -0.29 16.55 -14.82
C ALA A 54 0.49 15.25 -14.51
N LYS A 55 0.83 14.45 -15.54
CA LYS A 55 1.65 13.23 -15.38
C LYS A 55 3.02 13.56 -14.80
N LYS A 56 3.71 14.57 -15.35
CA LYS A 56 5.02 15.02 -14.85
C LYS A 56 4.93 15.51 -13.41
N SER A 57 3.89 16.28 -13.08
CA SER A 57 3.68 16.76 -11.70
C SER A 57 3.40 15.60 -10.75
N LEU A 58 2.59 14.62 -11.15
CA LEU A 58 2.27 13.44 -10.34
C LEU A 58 3.52 12.56 -10.14
N GLU A 59 4.35 12.39 -11.19
CA GLU A 59 5.63 11.67 -11.12
C GLU A 59 6.62 12.37 -10.18
N GLY A 60 6.66 13.69 -10.19
CA GLY A 60 7.55 14.51 -9.36
C GLY A 60 7.11 14.66 -7.91
N LEU A 61 5.96 14.13 -7.50
CA LEU A 61 5.52 14.23 -6.11
C LEU A 61 6.45 13.49 -5.16
N PRO A 62 6.73 14.06 -3.97
CA PRO A 62 7.51 13.39 -2.95
C PRO A 62 6.88 12.05 -2.54
N VAL A 63 7.69 10.99 -2.49
CA VAL A 63 7.20 9.63 -2.17
C VAL A 63 6.46 9.59 -0.83
N HIS A 64 6.97 10.27 0.22
CA HIS A 64 6.32 10.30 1.53
C HIS A 64 4.90 10.89 1.48
N LEU A 65 4.64 11.84 0.56
CA LEU A 65 3.31 12.40 0.35
C LEU A 65 2.38 11.35 -0.25
N LEU A 66 2.85 10.62 -1.28
CA LEU A 66 2.08 9.55 -1.89
C LEU A 66 1.76 8.43 -0.89
N LEU A 67 2.73 8.03 -0.05
CA LEU A 67 2.51 7.01 0.99
C LEU A 67 1.46 7.47 1.99
N THR A 68 1.50 8.72 2.44
CA THR A 68 0.51 9.28 3.37
C THR A 68 -0.90 9.31 2.76
N VAL A 69 -1.01 9.67 1.47
CA VAL A 69 -2.29 9.69 0.76
C VAL A 69 -2.83 8.27 0.54
N LEU A 70 -1.97 7.33 0.17
CA LEU A 70 -2.33 5.93 -0.06
C LEU A 70 -2.68 5.17 1.22
N ASP A 71 -2.27 5.65 2.39
CA ASP A 71 -2.72 5.06 3.66
C ASP A 71 -4.19 5.36 3.96
N GLY A 72 -4.72 6.44 3.38
CA GLY A 72 -6.11 6.86 3.56
C GLY A 72 -7.09 6.21 2.57
N ASP A 73 -8.34 6.66 2.70
CA ASP A 73 -9.44 6.27 1.81
C ASP A 73 -9.31 7.03 0.48
N MET A 74 -8.98 6.33 -0.60
CA MET A 74 -8.78 6.88 -1.94
C MET A 74 -9.70 6.20 -2.96
N ASP A 75 -10.10 6.97 -3.99
CA ASP A 75 -10.84 6.41 -5.13
C ASP A 75 -9.96 5.39 -5.89
N PRO A 76 -10.47 4.20 -6.22
CA PRO A 76 -9.71 3.16 -6.94
C PRO A 76 -9.06 3.66 -8.23
N ALA A 77 -9.72 4.56 -8.95
CA ALA A 77 -9.15 5.10 -10.19
C ALA A 77 -7.97 6.05 -9.95
N VAL A 78 -7.94 6.75 -8.81
CA VAL A 78 -6.77 7.54 -8.38
C VAL A 78 -5.61 6.62 -8.01
N ILE A 79 -5.89 5.54 -7.25
CA ILE A 79 -4.89 4.52 -6.90
C ILE A 79 -4.27 3.93 -8.18
N ARG A 80 -5.10 3.58 -9.17
CA ARG A 80 -4.65 3.07 -10.47
C ARG A 80 -3.78 4.07 -11.23
N ALA A 81 -4.13 5.36 -11.21
CA ALA A 81 -3.32 6.41 -11.84
C ALA A 81 -1.94 6.54 -11.19
N ILE A 82 -1.87 6.50 -9.85
CA ILE A 82 -0.61 6.49 -9.10
C ILE A 82 0.20 5.23 -9.47
N MET A 83 -0.43 4.06 -9.48
CA MET A 83 0.21 2.79 -9.83
C MET A 83 0.88 2.85 -11.21
N ASN A 84 0.17 3.35 -12.22
CA ASN A 84 0.67 3.41 -13.59
C ASN A 84 1.93 4.29 -13.73
N ILE A 85 2.03 5.36 -12.95
CA ILE A 85 3.16 6.31 -12.98
C ILE A 85 4.31 5.81 -12.12
N HIS A 86 4.01 5.22 -10.96
CA HIS A 86 5.02 4.84 -9.96
C HIS A 86 5.31 3.33 -9.90
N GLN A 87 5.13 2.59 -10.99
CA GLN A 87 5.33 1.12 -11.05
C GLN A 87 6.69 0.65 -10.52
N LYS A 88 7.73 1.47 -10.67
CA LYS A 88 9.10 1.14 -10.24
C LYS A 88 9.38 1.49 -8.77
N ASN A 89 8.48 2.22 -8.11
CA ASN A 89 8.67 2.59 -6.72
C ASN A 89 8.04 1.55 -5.81
N GLU A 90 8.85 0.65 -5.28
CA GLU A 90 8.38 -0.46 -4.46
C GLU A 90 7.59 -0.01 -3.21
N ALA A 91 7.98 1.08 -2.55
CA ALA A 91 7.26 1.60 -1.39
C ALA A 91 5.82 2.00 -1.75
N VAL A 92 5.65 2.70 -2.89
CA VAL A 92 4.33 3.10 -3.40
C VAL A 92 3.49 1.86 -3.75
N ILE A 93 4.10 0.88 -4.45
CA ILE A 93 3.40 -0.35 -4.85
C ILE A 93 2.99 -1.19 -3.65
N VAL A 94 3.82 -1.27 -2.60
CA VAL A 94 3.46 -1.92 -1.33
C VAL A 94 2.24 -1.26 -0.70
N MET A 95 2.21 0.07 -0.62
CA MET A 95 1.04 0.79 -0.07
C MET A 95 -0.22 0.59 -0.90
N ILE A 96 -0.09 0.52 -2.23
CA ILE A 96 -1.21 0.18 -3.12
C ILE A 96 -1.73 -1.23 -2.84
N ALA A 97 -0.85 -2.22 -2.69
CA ALA A 97 -1.25 -3.59 -2.39
C ALA A 97 -1.98 -3.72 -1.03
N LEU A 98 -1.62 -2.87 -0.06
CA LEU A 98 -2.24 -2.81 1.27
C LEU A 98 -3.51 -1.96 1.32
N ASN A 99 -3.73 -1.06 0.35
CA ASN A 99 -4.90 -0.19 0.39
C ASN A 99 -6.18 -0.98 0.10
N ARG A 100 -7.16 -0.87 1.01
CA ARG A 100 -8.44 -1.60 0.92
C ARG A 100 -9.27 -1.28 -0.33
N ASN A 101 -9.09 -0.08 -0.89
CA ASN A 101 -9.83 0.40 -2.05
C ASN A 101 -9.13 0.09 -3.38
N THR A 102 -7.97 -0.55 -3.35
CA THR A 102 -7.33 -1.03 -4.58
C THR A 102 -8.24 -2.05 -5.25
N ASP A 103 -8.56 -1.80 -6.51
CA ASP A 103 -9.45 -2.68 -7.28
C ASP A 103 -8.76 -4.02 -7.62
N ASP A 104 -9.59 -5.02 -7.91
CA ASP A 104 -9.13 -6.38 -8.14
C ASP A 104 -8.27 -6.51 -9.41
N GLU A 105 -8.48 -5.66 -10.42
CA GLU A 105 -7.68 -5.62 -11.64
C GLU A 105 -6.26 -5.12 -11.35
N SER A 106 -6.14 -4.03 -10.57
CA SER A 106 -4.85 -3.51 -10.11
C SER A 106 -4.12 -4.53 -9.24
N LEU A 107 -4.82 -5.23 -8.35
CA LEU A 107 -4.22 -6.28 -7.53
C LEU A 107 -3.75 -7.48 -8.37
N ALA A 108 -4.54 -7.90 -9.36
CA ALA A 108 -4.15 -8.99 -10.27
C ALA A 108 -2.91 -8.60 -11.10
N PHE A 109 -2.85 -7.35 -11.56
CA PHE A 109 -1.66 -6.83 -12.24
C PHE A 109 -0.42 -6.89 -11.34
N LEU A 110 -0.55 -6.43 -10.09
CA LEU A 110 0.54 -6.45 -9.12
C LEU A 110 0.93 -7.89 -8.72
N ALA A 111 -0.02 -8.79 -8.61
CA ALA A 111 0.24 -10.21 -8.34
C ALA A 111 1.04 -10.86 -9.46
N SER A 112 0.73 -10.53 -10.73
CA SER A 112 1.40 -11.10 -11.91
C SER A 112 2.76 -10.48 -12.22
N ASN A 113 2.93 -9.18 -11.96
CA ASN A 113 4.08 -8.41 -12.45
C ASN A 113 4.89 -7.72 -11.34
N GLY A 114 4.37 -7.71 -10.12
CA GLY A 114 5.02 -7.05 -8.98
C GLY A 114 6.24 -7.81 -8.48
N PRO A 115 7.11 -7.14 -7.71
CA PRO A 115 8.23 -7.79 -7.04
C PRO A 115 7.74 -8.81 -6.00
N GLU A 116 8.60 -9.76 -5.64
CA GLU A 116 8.28 -10.86 -4.71
C GLU A 116 7.61 -10.38 -3.41
N GLY A 117 8.13 -9.30 -2.81
CA GLY A 117 7.57 -8.74 -1.56
C GLY A 117 6.12 -8.29 -1.69
N VAL A 118 5.75 -7.68 -2.83
CA VAL A 118 4.37 -7.25 -3.11
C VAL A 118 3.46 -8.44 -3.35
N ALA A 119 3.92 -9.41 -4.14
CA ALA A 119 3.18 -10.64 -4.40
C ALA A 119 2.94 -11.44 -3.11
N ASN A 120 3.91 -11.49 -2.20
CA ASN A 120 3.76 -12.11 -0.88
C ASN A 120 2.71 -11.38 -0.03
N ILE A 121 2.67 -10.05 -0.02
CA ILE A 121 1.63 -9.26 0.67
C ILE A 121 0.23 -9.63 0.14
N ILE A 122 0.08 -9.74 -1.19
CA ILE A 122 -1.20 -10.14 -1.81
C ILE A 122 -1.54 -11.59 -1.44
N ALA A 123 -0.56 -12.50 -1.46
CA ALA A 123 -0.73 -13.91 -1.12
C ALA A 123 -1.11 -14.14 0.35
N GLU A 124 -0.76 -13.21 1.24
CA GLU A 124 -1.12 -13.27 2.67
C GLU A 124 -2.47 -12.62 2.98
N ASN A 125 -3.06 -11.87 2.04
CA ASN A 125 -4.35 -11.22 2.22
C ASN A 125 -5.51 -12.22 1.99
N GLN A 126 -5.85 -12.97 3.03
CA GLN A 126 -6.90 -13.99 2.99
C GLN A 126 -8.26 -13.43 2.57
N THR A 127 -8.62 -12.23 3.03
CA THR A 127 -9.90 -11.59 2.70
C THR A 127 -9.99 -11.32 1.19
N ARG A 128 -8.93 -10.81 0.59
CA ARG A 128 -8.86 -10.56 -0.85
C ARG A 128 -8.89 -11.86 -1.65
N LEU A 129 -8.14 -12.87 -1.22
CA LEU A 129 -8.11 -14.19 -1.85
C LEU A 129 -9.48 -14.88 -1.80
N MET A 130 -10.21 -14.80 -0.69
CA MET A 130 -11.57 -15.33 -0.59
C MET A 130 -12.57 -14.60 -1.50
N ARG A 131 -12.39 -13.29 -1.68
CA ARG A 131 -13.23 -12.47 -2.55
C ARG A 131 -12.89 -12.66 -4.03
N ASN A 132 -11.62 -12.76 -4.35
CA ASN A 132 -11.12 -12.96 -5.71
C ASN A 132 -10.09 -14.10 -5.78
N PRO A 133 -10.55 -15.38 -5.89
CA PRO A 133 -9.66 -16.54 -6.01
C PRO A 133 -8.78 -16.52 -7.28
N ALA A 134 -9.15 -15.76 -8.33
CA ALA A 134 -8.34 -15.62 -9.54
C ALA A 134 -6.97 -14.95 -9.31
N LEU A 135 -6.77 -14.31 -8.16
CA LEU A 135 -5.45 -13.83 -7.75
C LEU A 135 -4.42 -14.96 -7.64
N LEU A 136 -4.84 -16.19 -7.38
CA LEU A 136 -3.94 -17.36 -7.40
C LEU A 136 -3.30 -17.56 -8.78
N ASP A 137 -4.10 -17.45 -9.86
CA ASP A 137 -3.57 -17.62 -11.21
C ASP A 137 -2.61 -16.47 -11.57
N ALA A 138 -2.93 -15.26 -11.14
CA ALA A 138 -2.04 -14.11 -11.28
C ALA A 138 -0.70 -14.35 -10.55
N LEU A 139 -0.73 -14.86 -9.31
CA LEU A 139 0.48 -15.20 -8.55
C LEU A 139 1.30 -16.32 -9.22
N LYS A 140 0.64 -17.35 -9.80
CA LYS A 140 1.30 -18.45 -10.52
C LYS A 140 2.02 -17.99 -11.78
N THR A 141 1.56 -16.91 -12.42
CA THR A 141 2.21 -16.36 -13.62
C THR A 141 3.41 -15.47 -13.31
N ASN A 142 3.57 -15.03 -12.07
CA ASN A 142 4.65 -14.13 -11.67
C ASN A 142 5.98 -14.89 -11.52
N PRO A 143 7.01 -14.59 -12.32
CA PRO A 143 8.29 -15.27 -12.25
C PRO A 143 9.08 -15.01 -10.95
N SER A 144 8.75 -13.92 -10.24
CA SER A 144 9.38 -13.55 -8.96
C SER A 144 8.79 -14.32 -7.78
N VAL A 145 7.67 -15.04 -7.97
CA VAL A 145 6.97 -15.76 -6.89
C VAL A 145 7.41 -17.21 -6.86
N GLY A 146 7.92 -17.65 -5.71
CA GLY A 146 8.25 -19.05 -5.49
C GLY A 146 7.01 -19.96 -5.52
N ARG A 147 7.13 -21.18 -6.07
CA ARG A 147 6.02 -22.16 -6.12
C ARG A 147 5.39 -22.39 -4.75
N SER A 148 6.17 -22.39 -3.68
CA SER A 148 5.69 -22.59 -2.31
C SER A 148 4.66 -21.53 -1.88
N VAL A 149 4.73 -20.31 -2.40
CA VAL A 149 3.75 -19.25 -2.11
C VAL A 149 2.43 -19.57 -2.80
N ALA A 150 2.47 -19.90 -4.09
CA ALA A 150 1.27 -20.29 -4.84
C ALA A 150 0.61 -21.55 -4.27
N ASP A 151 1.42 -22.55 -3.87
CA ASP A 151 0.91 -23.78 -3.25
C ASP A 151 0.21 -23.52 -1.91
N ARG A 152 0.75 -22.62 -1.08
CA ARG A 152 0.08 -22.20 0.17
C ARG A 152 -1.25 -21.51 -0.08
N VAL A 153 -1.31 -20.60 -1.06
CA VAL A 153 -2.55 -19.91 -1.43
C VAL A 153 -3.57 -20.92 -1.98
N GLU A 154 -3.14 -21.86 -2.81
CA GLU A 154 -4.00 -22.91 -3.33
C GLU A 154 -4.56 -23.79 -2.20
N ALA A 155 -3.71 -24.26 -1.29
CA ALA A 155 -4.13 -25.05 -0.12
C ALA A 155 -5.13 -24.28 0.78
N PHE A 156 -4.89 -22.98 0.98
CA PHE A 156 -5.82 -22.11 1.70
C PHE A 156 -7.16 -22.02 0.98
N LEU A 157 -7.20 -21.75 -0.32
CA LEU A 157 -8.44 -21.62 -1.08
C LEU A 157 -9.22 -22.93 -1.15
N VAL A 158 -8.54 -24.09 -1.18
CA VAL A 158 -9.16 -25.41 -1.06
C VAL A 158 -9.76 -25.59 0.34
N SER A 159 -9.04 -25.25 1.40
CA SER A 159 -9.50 -25.41 2.79
C SER A 159 -10.74 -24.59 3.11
N VAL A 160 -10.89 -23.41 2.47
CA VAL A 160 -12.08 -22.54 2.64
C VAL A 160 -13.18 -22.80 1.58
N GLY A 161 -13.03 -23.85 0.75
CA GLY A 161 -14.03 -24.26 -0.24
C GLY A 161 -14.17 -23.32 -1.45
N LYS A 162 -13.16 -22.51 -1.74
CA LYS A 162 -13.13 -21.60 -2.91
C LYS A 162 -12.53 -22.24 -4.15
N LEU A 163 -11.78 -23.35 -3.97
CA LEU A 163 -11.23 -24.18 -5.03
C LEU A 163 -11.55 -25.65 -4.76
N ALA A 164 -11.76 -26.42 -5.82
CA ALA A 164 -11.87 -27.86 -5.71
C ALA A 164 -10.48 -28.48 -5.45
N PRO A 165 -10.37 -29.51 -4.58
CA PRO A 165 -9.12 -30.24 -4.39
C PRO A 165 -8.71 -30.90 -5.72
N LYS A 166 -7.41 -30.96 -6.02
CA LYS A 166 -6.89 -31.71 -7.16
C LYS A 166 -7.21 -33.19 -7.03
N ALA A 167 -7.63 -33.81 -8.10
CA ALA A 167 -7.94 -35.24 -8.11
C ALA A 167 -6.69 -36.05 -7.74
N GLY A 168 -6.75 -36.76 -6.59
CA GLY A 168 -5.65 -37.60 -6.09
C GLY A 168 -4.88 -37.06 -4.88
N GLU A 169 -5.04 -35.77 -4.53
CA GLU A 169 -4.51 -35.23 -3.28
C GLU A 169 -5.64 -35.20 -2.24
N GLY A 170 -5.49 -35.95 -1.15
CA GLY A 170 -6.35 -35.79 0.02
C GLY A 170 -6.27 -34.34 0.49
N VAL A 171 -7.41 -33.80 0.99
CA VAL A 171 -7.43 -32.43 1.56
C VAL A 171 -6.24 -32.31 2.51
N PRO A 172 -5.22 -31.50 2.22
CA PRO A 172 -4.11 -31.38 3.14
C PRO A 172 -4.70 -30.85 4.44
N ALA A 173 -4.51 -31.60 5.54
CA ALA A 173 -4.74 -31.03 6.85
C ALA A 173 -4.02 -29.68 6.89
N PRO A 174 -4.58 -28.63 7.50
CA PRO A 174 -3.93 -27.34 7.59
C PRO A 174 -2.59 -27.54 8.29
N ALA A 175 -1.56 -27.80 7.49
CA ALA A 175 -0.20 -27.83 7.99
C ALA A 175 0.01 -26.46 8.58
N GLY A 176 0.41 -26.37 9.85
CA GLY A 176 0.54 -25.17 10.69
C GLY A 176 1.37 -24.02 10.12
N ALA A 177 1.23 -23.76 8.84
CA ALA A 177 1.62 -22.53 8.18
C ALA A 177 0.57 -21.49 8.60
N VAL A 178 0.90 -20.74 9.62
CA VAL A 178 0.26 -19.47 9.92
C VAL A 178 0.42 -18.62 8.67
N LEU A 179 -0.55 -18.69 7.75
CA LEU A 179 -0.77 -17.59 6.81
C LEU A 179 -1.05 -16.40 7.72
N LEU A 180 -0.10 -15.49 7.78
CA LEU A 180 -0.22 -14.27 8.57
C LEU A 180 -1.50 -13.59 8.11
N GLN A 181 -2.50 -13.55 9.01
CA GLN A 181 -3.83 -13.08 8.68
C GLN A 181 -3.80 -11.58 8.43
N ILE A 182 -3.61 -11.15 7.20
CA ILE A 182 -3.93 -9.78 6.77
C ILE A 182 -5.43 -9.78 6.46
N LYS A 183 -6.26 -9.49 7.47
CA LYS A 183 -7.68 -9.22 7.26
C LYS A 183 -7.84 -7.79 6.75
N GLU A 184 -8.88 -7.53 5.95
CA GLU A 184 -9.20 -6.13 5.54
C GLU A 184 -9.48 -5.23 6.74
N GLU A 185 -10.03 -5.76 7.82
CA GLU A 185 -10.20 -5.09 9.11
C GLU A 185 -8.85 -4.66 9.71
N ASP A 186 -7.79 -5.45 9.48
CA ASP A 186 -6.42 -5.17 9.92
C ASP A 186 -5.73 -4.09 9.06
N THR A 187 -6.24 -3.83 7.83
CA THR A 187 -5.74 -2.73 6.99
C THR A 187 -6.51 -1.42 7.23
N ALA A 188 -7.61 -1.46 8.00
CA ALA A 188 -8.47 -0.31 8.26
C ALA A 188 -7.97 0.58 9.41
N GLY A 189 -6.73 0.56 9.81
CA GLY A 189 -6.21 1.38 10.90
C GLY A 189 -6.91 1.14 12.26
N LEU A 190 -6.31 1.49 13.35
CA LEU A 190 -6.96 1.55 14.66
C LEU A 190 -8.21 2.45 14.55
N PRO A 191 -9.36 2.09 15.16
CA PRO A 191 -10.59 2.87 15.04
C PRO A 191 -10.35 4.32 15.44
N GLY A 192 -10.39 5.22 14.46
CA GLY A 192 -10.30 6.67 14.61
C GLY A 192 -8.95 7.32 14.43
N LYS A 193 -7.84 6.57 14.22
CA LYS A 193 -6.51 7.16 14.08
C LYS A 193 -5.75 6.52 12.92
N GLY A 194 -5.36 7.32 11.93
CA GLY A 194 -4.48 6.90 10.84
C GLY A 194 -3.03 6.72 11.29
N PRO A 195 -2.14 6.05 10.51
CA PRO A 195 -0.72 5.94 10.82
C PRO A 195 0.00 7.27 11.02
N SER A 196 -0.50 8.36 10.43
CA SER A 196 -0.01 9.71 10.71
C SER A 196 -0.27 10.14 12.16
N GLU A 197 -1.39 9.71 12.77
CA GLU A 197 -1.69 10.00 14.19
C GLU A 197 -0.87 9.12 15.13
N ILE A 198 -0.68 7.84 14.79
CA ILE A 198 0.26 6.97 15.50
C ILE A 198 1.67 7.57 15.44
N HIS A 199 2.07 8.10 14.28
CA HIS A 199 3.36 8.77 14.12
C HIS A 199 3.45 10.05 14.95
N THR A 200 2.36 10.80 15.12
CA THR A 200 2.33 12.03 15.93
C THR A 200 2.40 11.71 17.42
N GLU A 201 1.62 10.73 17.89
CA GLU A 201 1.70 10.24 19.28
C GLU A 201 3.11 9.71 19.61
N LEU A 202 3.74 8.98 18.68
CA LEU A 202 5.10 8.48 18.84
C LEU A 202 6.17 9.57 18.79
N LYS A 203 5.88 10.74 18.20
CA LYS A 203 6.78 11.92 18.25
C LYS A 203 6.67 12.70 19.55
N GLU A 204 5.46 12.85 20.08
CA GLU A 204 5.22 13.57 21.34
C GLU A 204 5.79 12.81 22.54
N GLU A 205 5.81 11.45 22.49
CA GLU A 205 6.48 10.63 23.50
C GLU A 205 8.02 10.75 23.51
N LYS A 206 8.62 11.40 22.48
CA LYS A 206 10.08 11.50 22.32
C LYS A 206 10.78 12.44 23.30
N GLU A 207 10.10 13.42 23.83
CA GLU A 207 10.74 14.47 24.63
C GLU A 207 11.07 14.06 26.06
N TYR A 208 10.48 12.93 26.55
CA TYR A 208 10.62 12.47 27.95
C TYR A 208 10.85 10.95 28.10
N ALA A 209 11.40 10.27 27.09
CA ALA A 209 11.49 8.81 27.07
C ALA A 209 12.50 8.25 28.08
N THR A 210 11.99 7.71 29.18
CA THR A 210 12.72 6.81 30.10
C THR A 210 12.82 5.39 29.50
N GLU A 211 13.69 4.53 30.06
CA GLU A 211 13.80 3.13 29.62
C GLU A 211 12.46 2.37 29.72
N MET A 212 11.60 2.71 30.69
CA MET A 212 10.25 2.14 30.81
C MET A 212 9.34 2.49 29.62
N GLU A 213 9.48 3.67 29.03
CA GLU A 213 8.69 4.10 27.88
C GLU A 213 9.16 3.42 26.60
N LYS A 214 10.46 3.18 26.45
CA LYS A 214 11.01 2.37 25.36
C LYS A 214 10.52 0.92 25.40
N GLU A 215 10.44 0.32 26.60
CA GLU A 215 9.87 -1.02 26.76
C GLU A 215 8.38 -1.06 26.45
N SER A 216 7.63 0.00 26.84
CA SER A 216 6.21 0.16 26.48
C SER A 216 6.02 0.27 24.96
N PHE A 217 6.86 1.06 24.28
CA PHE A 217 6.85 1.24 22.84
C PHE A 217 7.13 -0.08 22.11
N TYR A 218 8.17 -0.82 22.52
CA TYR A 218 8.48 -2.14 21.96
C TYR A 218 7.32 -3.13 22.11
N LYS A 219 6.69 -3.18 23.30
CA LYS A 219 5.53 -4.04 23.57
C LYS A 219 4.32 -3.67 22.69
N ARG A 220 4.09 -2.36 22.45
CA ARG A 220 3.04 -1.89 21.52
C ARG A 220 3.33 -2.35 20.09
N MET A 221 4.58 -2.22 19.63
CA MET A 221 5.00 -2.67 18.30
C MET A 221 4.77 -4.16 18.08
N GLN A 222 5.00 -4.99 19.09
CA GLN A 222 4.77 -6.43 19.00
C GLN A 222 3.28 -6.80 18.83
N ARG A 223 2.37 -5.97 19.32
CA ARG A 223 0.91 -6.20 19.23
C ARG A 223 0.32 -5.81 17.87
N LEU A 224 1.06 -5.05 17.07
CA LEU A 224 0.60 -4.65 15.75
C LEU A 224 0.51 -5.87 14.83
N ASN A 225 -0.52 -5.87 13.97
CA ASN A 225 -0.62 -6.85 12.91
C ASN A 225 0.43 -6.58 11.81
N VAL A 226 0.60 -7.52 10.89
CA VAL A 226 1.64 -7.43 9.85
C VAL A 226 1.42 -6.22 8.93
N ALA A 227 0.17 -5.93 8.55
CA ALA A 227 -0.13 -4.79 7.69
C ALA A 227 0.20 -3.46 8.36
N GLU A 228 -0.14 -3.30 9.65
CA GLU A 228 0.22 -2.11 10.44
C GLU A 228 1.73 -1.98 10.57
N LYS A 229 2.46 -3.07 10.83
CA LYS A 229 3.92 -3.07 10.87
C LYS A 229 4.53 -2.65 9.53
N ILE A 230 3.99 -3.13 8.40
CA ILE A 230 4.46 -2.74 7.06
C ILE A 230 4.20 -1.25 6.80
N LYS A 231 3.03 -0.74 7.14
CA LYS A 231 2.73 0.68 7.04
C LYS A 231 3.67 1.52 7.90
N LEU A 232 3.90 1.09 9.13
CA LEU A 232 4.81 1.76 10.04
C LEU A 232 6.28 1.66 9.60
N ALA A 233 6.67 0.58 8.93
CA ALA A 233 7.99 0.46 8.31
C ALA A 233 8.21 1.53 7.22
N LEU A 234 7.15 1.88 6.46
CA LEU A 234 7.22 2.88 5.39
C LEU A 234 7.04 4.32 5.86
N LEU A 235 6.24 4.55 6.89
CA LEU A 235 5.86 5.89 7.36
C LEU A 235 6.48 6.27 8.70
N GLY A 236 6.96 5.29 9.46
CA GLY A 236 7.42 5.45 10.83
C GLY A 236 8.69 6.28 10.99
N ASN A 237 8.94 6.65 12.25
CA ASN A 237 10.16 7.33 12.66
C ASN A 237 11.35 6.35 12.77
N LYS A 238 12.54 6.87 13.08
CA LYS A 238 13.77 6.07 13.20
C LYS A 238 13.62 4.93 14.21
N GLU A 239 13.07 5.19 15.39
CA GLU A 239 12.91 4.16 16.45
C GLU A 239 12.01 3.01 16.01
N ALA A 240 10.91 3.33 15.29
CA ALA A 240 10.04 2.31 14.72
C ALA A 240 10.80 1.46 13.69
N ARG A 241 11.58 2.10 12.82
CA ARG A 241 12.38 1.38 11.81
C ARG A 241 13.43 0.48 12.44
N ASP A 242 14.14 0.95 13.48
CA ASP A 242 15.17 0.17 14.21
C ASP A 242 14.59 -1.12 14.82
N ILE A 243 13.35 -1.03 15.34
CA ILE A 243 12.65 -2.20 15.88
C ILE A 243 12.19 -3.13 14.76
N LEU A 244 11.59 -2.58 13.70
CA LEU A 244 11.01 -3.35 12.61
C LEU A 244 12.06 -4.00 11.70
N LEU A 245 13.29 -3.47 11.64
CA LEU A 245 14.42 -4.14 10.98
C LEU A 245 14.73 -5.51 11.60
N LYS A 246 14.44 -5.68 12.90
CA LYS A 246 14.66 -6.91 13.67
C LYS A 246 13.41 -7.77 13.78
N ASP A 247 12.32 -7.42 13.06
CA ASP A 247 11.09 -8.21 13.09
C ASP A 247 11.32 -9.60 12.48
N ALA A 248 10.73 -10.61 13.10
CA ALA A 248 10.84 -12.00 12.65
C ALA A 248 10.18 -12.22 11.28
N ASN A 249 9.24 -11.34 10.89
CA ASN A 249 8.60 -11.38 9.58
C ASN A 249 9.49 -10.69 8.54
N LYS A 250 10.03 -11.49 7.60
CA LYS A 250 10.89 -10.99 6.53
C LYS A 250 10.24 -9.91 5.65
N ILE A 251 8.92 -9.93 5.48
CA ILE A 251 8.20 -8.90 4.71
C ILE A 251 8.31 -7.56 5.45
N VAL A 252 8.11 -7.54 6.76
CA VAL A 252 8.21 -6.35 7.60
C VAL A 252 9.64 -5.80 7.55
N SER A 253 10.64 -6.62 7.89
CA SER A 253 12.03 -6.18 7.97
C SER A 253 12.56 -5.70 6.59
N SER A 254 12.24 -6.40 5.49
CA SER A 254 12.63 -5.97 4.14
C SER A 254 11.90 -4.69 3.69
N THR A 255 10.70 -4.44 4.19
CA THR A 255 9.95 -3.23 3.85
C THR A 255 10.54 -1.98 4.51
N VAL A 256 11.19 -2.11 5.67
CA VAL A 256 11.91 -0.98 6.30
C VAL A 256 12.96 -0.40 5.33
N LEU A 257 13.67 -1.26 4.58
CA LEU A 257 14.68 -0.83 3.60
C LEU A 257 14.11 -0.03 2.44
N LYS A 258 12.79 -0.06 2.24
CA LYS A 258 12.06 0.70 1.20
C LYS A 258 11.57 2.05 1.72
N ASN A 259 11.79 2.36 3.00
CA ASN A 259 11.40 3.66 3.56
C ASN A 259 12.22 4.77 2.92
N PRO A 260 11.59 5.82 2.35
CA PRO A 260 12.32 6.91 1.69
C PRO A 260 13.18 7.76 2.63
N ARG A 261 13.06 7.57 3.95
CA ARG A 261 13.82 8.28 4.99
C ARG A 261 14.87 7.42 5.69
N ILE A 262 15.08 6.19 5.22
CA ILE A 262 16.10 5.31 5.82
C ILE A 262 17.50 5.88 5.55
N THR A 263 18.38 5.77 6.52
CA THR A 263 19.78 6.20 6.41
C THR A 263 20.73 5.00 6.45
N GLU A 264 21.94 5.16 5.91
CA GLU A 264 22.95 4.10 5.92
C GLU A 264 23.31 3.67 7.34
N ASP A 265 23.34 4.60 8.30
CA ASP A 265 23.61 4.34 9.71
C ASP A 265 22.54 3.46 10.39
N GLU A 266 21.35 3.36 9.83
CA GLU A 266 20.26 2.50 10.36
C GLU A 266 20.38 1.05 9.87
N ILE A 267 21.17 0.80 8.82
CA ILE A 267 21.31 -0.51 8.17
C ILE A 267 22.56 -1.26 8.69
N THR A 268 23.50 -0.54 9.33
CA THR A 268 24.75 -1.06 9.86
C THR A 268 24.59 -1.65 11.27
#